data_e0de07b609011a2fc03148e60c4980cf
#
_entry.id   e0de07b609011a2fc03148e60c4980cf
#
_cell.length_a   1.000
_cell.length_b   1.000
_cell.length_c   1.000
_cell.angle_alpha   90.00
_cell.angle_beta   90.00
_cell.angle_gamma   90.00
#
_symmetry.space_group_name_H-M   'P 1'
#
loop_
_entity.id
_entity.type
_entity.pdbx_description
1 polymer ?
#
loop_
_entity_poly.entity_id
_entity_poly.type
_entity_poly.pdbx_seq_one_letter_code
_entity_poly.pdbx_strand_id
1 'polypeptide(L)'
;MASTIGIAGSPTSEDASVRSSARLRTLAIVLGISLLALACVAAILSAKYWPFSEKEVQKDLAEASDSTVTIRSYHPTYFPPGCTLEGIEFHHGPKQFKLITIDKLVVSGSYTGILRRHVPRITAVGAKVFVPPLGENVQFHSQHSNIVVDELIANGTAVEFLSSEPHRKPLVFDVHEAMLRAVRWGNPLQYHLKFHNPNPPGEIAVDGKFGAWADGHPQDTPMSGKFTFDHADLGAYGGIDGTLDSKGEFGGVFKRINVSGTTDTPDFVVLSGGHKRRLSTHFDAYVDATRGDTFLNRVEVHLGRTLLLVRGSIASSPGAKGKMADLHFSASHGRIEDILGLFVSGPRSPMSGDLSLMTRAQLPAGDDPFLERVKLDGRFGIDDGSFKPETQKDVNELSAGARGQNKDDPETVLSGLKGEFNLVGGVANFSYLDFQVAGAHARLHGTYNVVNYRIGLHGQMSVDSQISKTSSGFKALLLKVMDPIFKKKKKGEIVPVHILGTYEKPQFGLDLGQDQGKSK
;
A
#
# COMPACT_ATOMS: atom_id res chain seq x y z
N MET A 1 -1.77 56.88 23.32
CA MET A 1 -1.84 55.63 24.05
C MET A 1 -2.69 54.65 23.28
N ALA A 2 -2.06 53.76 22.50
CA ALA A 2 -2.70 52.56 21.91
C ALA A 2 -1.62 51.53 21.74
N SER A 3 -1.69 50.53 22.58
CA SER A 3 -0.75 49.41 22.65
C SER A 3 -1.12 48.39 21.56
N THR A 4 -0.22 48.13 20.64
CA THR A 4 -0.40 47.10 19.64
C THR A 4 0.23 45.80 20.14
N ILE A 5 -0.61 44.84 20.46
CA ILE A 5 -0.22 43.49 20.84
C ILE A 5 0.14 42.73 19.55
N GLY A 6 1.40 42.36 19.40
CA GLY A 6 1.88 41.48 18.34
C GLY A 6 1.41 40.05 18.61
N ILE A 7 0.62 39.52 17.71
CA ILE A 7 0.23 38.11 17.69
C ILE A 7 1.37 37.33 17.05
N ALA A 8 2.04 36.51 17.84
CA ALA A 8 2.99 35.52 17.37
C ALA A 8 2.23 34.48 16.53
N GLY A 9 2.47 34.46 15.23
CA GLY A 9 1.92 33.46 14.33
C GLY A 9 2.50 32.08 14.66
N SER A 10 1.63 31.15 14.97
CA SER A 10 1.93 29.72 15.02
C SER A 10 2.40 29.25 13.62
N PRO A 11 3.38 28.36 13.54
CA PRO A 11 3.83 27.83 12.24
C PRO A 11 2.69 27.05 11.60
N THR A 12 2.33 27.49 10.39
CA THR A 12 1.27 26.91 9.58
C THR A 12 1.59 25.47 9.18
N SER A 13 0.56 24.62 9.17
CA SER A 13 0.57 23.20 8.81
C SER A 13 1.10 22.86 7.40
N GLU A 14 1.36 23.85 6.57
CA GLU A 14 2.01 23.71 5.25
C GLU A 14 3.47 23.26 5.33
N ASP A 15 4.19 23.64 6.39
CA ASP A 15 5.63 23.31 6.54
C ASP A 15 5.89 21.81 6.78
N ALA A 16 4.95 21.07 7.37
CA ALA A 16 5.11 19.64 7.64
C ALA A 16 4.84 18.78 6.40
N SER A 17 3.90 19.19 5.54
CA SER A 17 3.59 18.50 4.28
C SER A 17 4.67 18.74 3.23
N VAL A 18 5.24 19.93 3.19
CA VAL A 18 6.39 20.28 2.35
C VAL A 18 7.63 19.45 2.75
N ARG A 19 7.83 19.21 4.05
CA ARG A 19 8.96 18.42 4.56
C ARG A 19 8.88 16.93 4.23
N SER A 20 7.69 16.33 4.23
CA SER A 20 7.47 14.93 3.86
C SER A 20 7.63 14.71 2.34
N SER A 21 7.11 15.62 1.54
CA SER A 21 7.18 15.56 0.07
C SER A 21 8.58 15.80 -0.46
N ALA A 22 9.34 16.65 0.22
CA ALA A 22 10.74 16.81 -0.06
C ALA A 22 11.54 15.49 0.16
N ARG A 23 11.15 14.56 1.07
CA ARG A 23 11.87 13.32 1.40
C ARG A 23 11.99 12.38 0.22
N LEU A 24 10.98 12.18 -0.52
CA LEU A 24 10.98 11.31 -1.69
C LEU A 24 11.56 11.98 -2.95
N ARG A 25 11.46 13.31 -3.04
CA ARG A 25 12.15 14.07 -4.11
C ARG A 25 13.66 13.87 -4.06
N THR A 26 14.24 14.03 -2.87
CA THR A 26 15.68 13.83 -2.68
C THR A 26 16.06 12.37 -2.95
N LEU A 27 15.18 11.43 -2.62
CA LEU A 27 15.37 9.99 -2.72
C LEU A 27 15.59 9.52 -4.17
N ALA A 28 14.65 9.79 -5.05
CA ALA A 28 14.75 9.42 -6.47
C ALA A 28 15.82 10.22 -7.20
N ILE A 29 15.97 11.50 -6.84
CA ILE A 29 16.99 12.38 -7.41
C ILE A 29 18.38 11.92 -6.99
N VAL A 30 18.61 11.59 -5.72
CA VAL A 30 19.93 11.20 -5.23
C VAL A 30 20.31 9.79 -5.70
N LEU A 31 19.37 8.84 -5.80
CA LEU A 31 19.66 7.54 -6.41
C LEU A 31 20.04 7.70 -7.89
N GLY A 32 19.26 8.45 -8.64
CA GLY A 32 19.55 8.77 -10.05
C GLY A 32 20.83 9.56 -10.22
N ILE A 33 21.05 10.56 -9.35
CA ILE A 33 22.25 11.39 -9.37
C ILE A 33 23.47 10.62 -8.88
N SER A 34 23.33 9.74 -7.89
CA SER A 34 24.46 8.94 -7.41
C SER A 34 24.91 7.92 -8.43
N LEU A 35 23.99 7.27 -9.13
CA LEU A 35 24.28 6.40 -10.27
C LEU A 35 24.83 7.23 -11.44
N LEU A 36 24.26 8.40 -11.70
CA LEU A 36 24.73 9.33 -12.73
C LEU A 36 26.09 9.92 -12.36
N ALA A 37 26.32 10.29 -11.11
CA ALA A 37 27.62 10.80 -10.63
C ALA A 37 28.70 9.72 -10.71
N LEU A 38 28.35 8.47 -10.34
CA LEU A 38 29.27 7.34 -10.51
C LEU A 38 29.62 7.14 -11.99
N ALA A 39 28.66 7.27 -12.86
CA ALA A 39 28.81 7.13 -14.31
C ALA A 39 29.56 8.33 -14.94
N CYS A 40 29.27 9.55 -14.51
CA CYS A 40 30.01 10.75 -14.96
C CYS A 40 31.46 10.76 -14.47
N VAL A 41 31.66 10.35 -13.22
CA VAL A 41 32.98 10.13 -12.62
C VAL A 41 33.78 9.15 -13.47
N ALA A 42 33.17 8.07 -13.83
CA ALA A 42 33.77 7.06 -14.68
C ALA A 42 34.07 7.57 -16.08
N ALA A 43 33.18 8.36 -16.66
CA ALA A 43 33.34 8.91 -18.01
C ALA A 43 34.46 9.96 -18.10
N ILE A 44 34.62 10.77 -17.06
CA ILE A 44 35.62 11.86 -17.01
C ILE A 44 37.05 11.31 -16.87
N LEU A 45 37.19 10.20 -16.12
CA LEU A 45 38.52 9.63 -15.81
C LEU A 45 39.34 9.19 -17.05
N SER A 46 38.70 8.91 -18.13
CA SER A 46 39.35 8.22 -19.25
C SER A 46 39.71 9.09 -20.44
N ALA A 47 39.25 10.34 -20.54
CA ALA A 47 39.33 11.01 -21.83
C ALA A 47 40.36 12.12 -21.95
N LYS A 48 40.76 12.71 -20.86
CA LYS A 48 41.54 13.93 -20.98
C LYS A 48 43.03 13.78 -20.81
N TYR A 49 43.47 12.79 -20.06
CA TYR A 49 44.86 12.70 -19.68
C TYR A 49 45.40 11.27 -19.65
N TRP A 50 46.30 11.00 -20.53
CA TRP A 50 47.19 9.85 -20.46
C TRP A 50 48.63 10.31 -20.25
N PRO A 51 49.37 9.83 -19.24
CA PRO A 51 48.93 8.97 -18.13
C PRO A 51 48.13 9.75 -17.10
N PHE A 52 47.14 9.12 -16.51
CA PHE A 52 46.35 9.69 -15.41
C PHE A 52 47.27 10.13 -14.27
N SER A 53 47.10 11.34 -13.75
CA SER A 53 47.71 11.74 -12.50
C SER A 53 46.66 11.75 -11.38
N GLU A 54 47.04 11.39 -10.17
CA GLU A 54 46.14 11.35 -9.02
C GLU A 54 45.39 12.67 -8.82
N LYS A 55 46.10 13.80 -8.93
CA LYS A 55 45.54 15.14 -8.76
C LYS A 55 44.46 15.47 -9.80
N GLU A 56 44.67 15.07 -11.05
CA GLU A 56 43.73 15.33 -12.13
C GLU A 56 42.49 14.45 -11.97
N VAL A 57 42.69 13.16 -11.66
CA VAL A 57 41.56 12.24 -11.40
C VAL A 57 40.73 12.72 -10.21
N GLN A 58 41.37 13.13 -9.12
CA GLN A 58 40.67 13.68 -7.96
C GLN A 58 39.88 14.94 -8.31
N LYS A 59 40.47 15.82 -9.11
CA LYS A 59 39.79 17.05 -9.59
C LYS A 59 38.60 16.74 -10.49
N ASP A 60 38.78 15.85 -11.46
CA ASP A 60 37.72 15.46 -12.39
C ASP A 60 36.57 14.78 -11.67
N LEU A 61 36.85 13.94 -10.66
CA LEU A 61 35.87 13.35 -9.78
C LEU A 61 35.08 14.41 -8.99
N ALA A 62 35.79 15.40 -8.45
CA ALA A 62 35.21 16.47 -7.67
C ALA A 62 34.29 17.35 -8.54
N GLU A 63 34.73 17.72 -9.75
CA GLU A 63 33.94 18.51 -10.69
C GLU A 63 32.68 17.75 -11.18
N ALA A 64 32.82 16.44 -11.46
CA ALA A 64 31.70 15.64 -11.92
C ALA A 64 30.63 15.41 -10.86
N SER A 65 31.00 15.34 -9.58
CA SER A 65 30.08 15.07 -8.48
C SER A 65 29.68 16.33 -7.70
N ASP A 66 30.19 17.50 -8.06
CA ASP A 66 30.05 18.73 -7.28
C ASP A 66 30.39 18.52 -5.78
N SER A 67 31.49 17.79 -5.54
CA SER A 67 31.86 17.31 -4.21
C SER A 67 33.36 17.42 -3.99
N THR A 68 33.78 17.49 -2.73
CA THR A 68 35.20 17.29 -2.36
C THR A 68 35.48 15.79 -2.35
N VAL A 69 36.46 15.36 -3.14
CA VAL A 69 36.82 13.94 -3.27
C VAL A 69 38.13 13.67 -2.60
N THR A 70 38.21 12.66 -1.76
CA THR A 70 39.42 12.12 -1.18
C THR A 70 39.68 10.72 -1.68
N ILE A 71 40.92 10.38 -1.99
CA ILE A 71 41.35 9.08 -2.50
C ILE A 71 42.46 8.60 -1.58
N ARG A 72 42.35 7.38 -1.03
CA ARG A 72 43.33 6.81 -0.13
C ARG A 72 44.57 6.28 -0.88
N SER A 73 44.35 5.57 -1.96
CA SER A 73 45.42 5.07 -2.80
C SER A 73 45.04 5.07 -4.27
N TYR A 74 46.02 5.31 -5.12
CA TYR A 74 45.89 5.40 -6.56
C TYR A 74 46.98 4.56 -7.25
N HIS A 75 46.54 3.68 -8.17
CA HIS A 75 47.41 2.78 -8.90
C HIS A 75 47.14 2.89 -10.41
N PRO A 76 48.01 3.53 -11.19
CA PRO A 76 47.90 3.56 -12.65
C PRO A 76 48.22 2.19 -13.26
N THR A 77 47.50 1.83 -14.30
CA THR A 77 47.74 0.64 -15.12
C THR A 77 48.04 1.09 -16.55
N TYR A 78 49.16 0.65 -17.09
CA TYR A 78 49.60 1.09 -18.40
C TYR A 78 49.23 0.09 -19.51
N PHE A 79 49.09 -1.19 -19.14
CA PHE A 79 48.76 -2.24 -20.11
C PHE A 79 47.91 -3.34 -19.47
N PRO A 80 46.57 -3.44 -19.83
CA PRO A 80 45.79 -2.45 -20.60
C PRO A 80 45.74 -1.10 -19.87
N PRO A 81 45.47 0.00 -20.64
CA PRO A 81 45.37 1.33 -20.03
C PRO A 81 44.21 1.41 -19.03
N GLY A 82 44.47 2.02 -17.89
CA GLY A 82 43.46 2.15 -16.85
C GLY A 82 44.03 2.65 -15.53
N CYS A 83 43.22 2.61 -14.48
CA CYS A 83 43.64 2.89 -13.12
C CYS A 83 42.75 2.18 -12.11
N THR A 84 43.30 2.00 -10.92
CA THR A 84 42.58 1.51 -9.75
C THR A 84 42.69 2.55 -8.63
N LEU A 85 41.56 2.92 -8.06
CA LEU A 85 41.47 3.82 -6.92
C LEU A 85 40.90 3.04 -5.74
N GLU A 86 41.38 3.30 -4.52
CA GLU A 86 40.88 2.65 -3.33
C GLU A 86 40.58 3.67 -2.23
N GLY A 87 39.50 3.42 -1.49
CA GLY A 87 39.03 4.26 -0.40
C GLY A 87 38.68 5.66 -0.84
N ILE A 88 37.71 5.76 -1.74
CA ILE A 88 37.25 7.03 -2.30
C ILE A 88 36.07 7.51 -1.46
N GLU A 89 36.10 8.77 -1.05
CA GLU A 89 35.00 9.42 -0.32
C GLU A 89 34.63 10.73 -1.01
N PHE A 90 33.33 10.94 -1.18
CA PHE A 90 32.73 12.14 -1.75
C PHE A 90 32.01 12.90 -0.63
N HIS A 91 32.44 14.15 -0.41
CA HIS A 91 31.84 15.04 0.58
C HIS A 91 31.21 16.24 -0.11
N HIS A 92 29.91 16.43 0.11
CA HIS A 92 29.12 17.47 -0.57
C HIS A 92 28.68 18.58 0.38
N GLY A 93 28.64 19.80 -0.16
CA GLY A 93 28.13 20.98 0.52
C GLY A 93 29.03 21.54 1.62
N PRO A 94 28.62 22.66 2.26
CA PRO A 94 29.44 23.37 3.26
C PRO A 94 29.70 22.54 4.52
N LYS A 95 28.80 21.62 4.86
CA LYS A 95 28.94 20.73 6.02
C LYS A 95 29.77 19.48 5.76
N GLN A 96 30.35 19.36 4.56
CA GLN A 96 31.14 18.18 4.16
C GLN A 96 30.38 16.87 4.40
N PHE A 97 29.09 16.84 4.01
CA PHE A 97 28.27 15.64 4.16
C PHE A 97 28.83 14.52 3.29
N LYS A 98 29.06 13.36 3.90
CA LYS A 98 29.53 12.16 3.19
C LYS A 98 28.41 11.62 2.31
N LEU A 99 28.53 11.81 1.00
CA LEU A 99 27.50 11.46 0.02
C LEU A 99 27.70 10.05 -0.53
N ILE A 100 28.94 9.70 -0.90
CA ILE A 100 29.29 8.41 -1.48
C ILE A 100 30.61 7.94 -0.91
N THR A 101 30.72 6.65 -0.62
CA THR A 101 32.02 5.97 -0.40
C THR A 101 32.13 4.81 -1.36
N ILE A 102 33.34 4.59 -1.87
CA ILE A 102 33.66 3.46 -2.75
C ILE A 102 34.95 2.82 -2.25
N ASP A 103 34.89 1.53 -1.92
CA ASP A 103 36.08 0.83 -1.45
C ASP A 103 37.11 0.70 -2.56
N LYS A 104 36.68 0.34 -3.77
CA LYS A 104 37.54 0.17 -4.93
C LYS A 104 36.84 0.55 -6.22
N LEU A 105 37.46 1.37 -7.04
CA LEU A 105 37.00 1.74 -8.38
C LEU A 105 38.10 1.33 -9.39
N VAL A 106 37.71 0.49 -10.35
CA VAL A 106 38.58 0.02 -11.43
C VAL A 106 38.10 0.60 -12.75
N VAL A 107 38.94 1.39 -13.38
CA VAL A 107 38.72 1.94 -14.71
C VAL A 107 39.51 1.12 -15.72
N SER A 108 38.81 0.41 -16.59
CA SER A 108 39.37 -0.37 -17.68
C SER A 108 39.27 0.43 -18.98
N GLY A 109 40.37 0.95 -19.46
CA GLY A 109 40.47 1.72 -20.68
C GLY A 109 40.92 0.87 -21.87
N SER A 110 40.98 1.50 -23.04
CA SER A 110 41.63 0.98 -24.25
C SER A 110 42.32 2.11 -24.98
N TYR A 111 43.42 1.82 -25.71
CA TYR A 111 44.13 2.84 -26.45
C TYR A 111 43.28 3.52 -27.52
N THR A 112 42.45 2.75 -28.21
CA THR A 112 41.47 3.29 -29.19
C THR A 112 40.36 4.10 -28.51
N GLY A 113 39.95 3.68 -27.31
CA GLY A 113 39.00 4.39 -26.46
C GLY A 113 39.51 5.75 -26.02
N ILE A 114 40.76 5.85 -25.60
CA ILE A 114 41.38 7.13 -25.22
C ILE A 114 41.28 8.14 -26.37
N LEU A 115 41.59 7.72 -27.62
CA LEU A 115 41.53 8.58 -28.79
C LEU A 115 40.07 9.01 -29.12
N ARG A 116 39.10 8.17 -28.81
CA ARG A 116 37.68 8.40 -29.10
C ARG A 116 36.89 8.92 -27.91
N ARG A 117 37.52 9.13 -26.77
CA ARG A 117 36.89 9.49 -25.49
C ARG A 117 35.86 8.44 -25.02
N HIS A 118 36.17 7.16 -25.21
CA HIS A 118 35.38 6.01 -24.79
C HIS A 118 36.08 5.22 -23.69
N VAL A 119 35.35 4.88 -22.64
CA VAL A 119 35.77 3.98 -21.57
C VAL A 119 34.96 2.70 -21.67
N PRO A 120 35.58 1.57 -22.02
CA PRO A 120 34.87 0.31 -22.17
C PRO A 120 34.15 -0.13 -20.89
N ARG A 121 34.83 -0.05 -19.73
CA ARG A 121 34.25 -0.53 -18.48
C ARG A 121 34.80 0.19 -17.27
N ILE A 122 33.89 0.43 -16.32
CA ILE A 122 34.21 0.85 -14.97
C ILE A 122 33.54 -0.09 -13.99
N THR A 123 34.26 -0.49 -12.95
CA THR A 123 33.76 -1.37 -11.89
C THR A 123 33.96 -0.70 -10.55
N ALA A 124 32.86 -0.45 -9.83
CA ALA A 124 32.86 0.01 -8.45
C ALA A 124 32.53 -1.18 -7.53
N VAL A 125 33.30 -1.32 -6.45
CA VAL A 125 33.11 -2.37 -5.44
C VAL A 125 33.00 -1.73 -4.08
N GLY A 126 32.02 -2.18 -3.28
CA GLY A 126 31.77 -1.66 -1.95
C GLY A 126 31.27 -0.21 -1.95
N ALA A 127 30.50 0.17 -2.97
CA ALA A 127 29.91 1.49 -3.01
C ALA A 127 28.80 1.64 -1.96
N LYS A 128 28.81 2.77 -1.23
CA LYS A 128 27.72 3.16 -0.32
C LYS A 128 27.29 4.57 -0.66
N VAL A 129 26.01 4.74 -0.82
CA VAL A 129 25.37 6.02 -1.12
C VAL A 129 24.53 6.44 0.07
N PHE A 130 24.84 7.60 0.65
CA PHE A 130 24.12 8.14 1.79
C PHE A 130 23.17 9.24 1.32
N VAL A 131 21.88 9.02 1.55
CA VAL A 131 20.85 10.00 1.23
C VAL A 131 20.53 10.79 2.48
N PRO A 132 20.80 12.12 2.50
CA PRO A 132 20.58 12.93 3.69
C PRO A 132 19.10 13.05 4.03
N PRO A 133 18.78 13.32 5.31
CA PRO A 133 17.41 13.69 5.71
C PRO A 133 17.03 14.99 5.03
N LEU A 134 15.73 15.12 4.82
CA LEU A 134 15.17 16.24 4.11
C LEU A 134 15.23 17.58 4.82
N GLY A 135 15.38 18.61 4.00
CA GLY A 135 15.49 20.00 4.34
C GLY A 135 16.83 20.61 3.94
N GLU A 136 17.80 19.81 3.54
CA GLU A 136 19.04 20.31 2.94
C GLU A 136 18.84 20.31 1.42
N ASN A 137 18.79 21.53 0.82
CA ASN A 137 18.79 21.68 -0.63
C ASN A 137 20.15 21.26 -1.16
N VAL A 138 20.26 20.01 -1.58
CA VAL A 138 21.42 19.52 -2.29
C VAL A 138 21.21 19.88 -3.76
N GLN A 139 21.86 20.96 -4.18
CA GLN A 139 21.88 21.39 -5.59
C GLN A 139 23.16 20.84 -6.22
N PHE A 140 23.03 20.02 -7.23
CA PHE A 140 24.15 19.50 -8.01
C PHE A 140 24.34 20.32 -9.27
N HIS A 141 25.55 20.84 -9.47
CA HIS A 141 25.95 21.57 -10.67
C HIS A 141 26.97 20.73 -11.43
N SER A 142 26.51 19.73 -12.16
CA SER A 142 27.41 18.89 -12.95
C SER A 142 27.93 19.62 -14.19
N GLN A 143 29.22 19.48 -14.45
CA GLN A 143 29.81 19.99 -15.68
C GLN A 143 29.59 19.01 -16.84
N HIS A 144 29.42 19.54 -18.05
CA HIS A 144 29.18 18.73 -19.25
C HIS A 144 30.45 17.94 -19.61
N SER A 145 30.32 16.63 -19.66
CA SER A 145 31.39 15.73 -20.12
C SER A 145 31.08 15.13 -21.48
N ASN A 146 32.07 15.09 -22.38
CA ASN A 146 31.96 14.45 -23.70
C ASN A 146 32.41 12.98 -23.68
N ILE A 147 32.54 12.39 -22.51
CA ILE A 147 33.02 11.02 -22.33
C ILE A 147 31.84 10.06 -22.36
N VAL A 148 32.06 8.91 -22.99
CA VAL A 148 31.12 7.81 -23.03
C VAL A 148 31.70 6.65 -22.25
N VAL A 149 30.93 6.13 -21.28
CA VAL A 149 31.25 4.84 -20.63
C VAL A 149 30.32 3.79 -21.19
N ASP A 150 30.90 2.76 -21.78
CA ASP A 150 30.08 1.71 -22.41
C ASP A 150 29.36 0.88 -21.34
N GLU A 151 30.06 0.57 -20.23
CA GLU A 151 29.49 -0.22 -19.14
C GLU A 151 30.06 0.23 -17.78
N LEU A 152 29.15 0.56 -16.85
CA LEU A 152 29.46 0.79 -15.44
C LEU A 152 28.81 -0.31 -14.60
N ILE A 153 29.61 -1.02 -13.82
CA ILE A 153 29.18 -2.08 -12.91
C ILE A 153 29.40 -1.62 -11.47
N ALA A 154 28.37 -1.69 -10.65
CA ALA A 154 28.43 -1.29 -9.24
C ALA A 154 27.70 -2.33 -8.36
N ASN A 155 28.18 -3.56 -8.39
CA ASN A 155 27.61 -4.65 -7.60
C ASN A 155 27.97 -4.51 -6.12
N GLY A 156 27.04 -4.93 -5.23
CA GLY A 156 27.23 -4.81 -3.80
C GLY A 156 27.18 -3.36 -3.30
N THR A 157 26.37 -2.53 -3.95
CA THR A 157 26.12 -1.15 -3.54
C THR A 157 25.03 -1.09 -2.49
N ALA A 158 25.28 -0.40 -1.36
CA ALA A 158 24.25 -0.08 -0.38
C ALA A 158 23.77 1.36 -0.55
N VAL A 159 22.46 1.57 -0.57
CA VAL A 159 21.85 2.90 -0.58
C VAL A 159 21.13 3.13 0.74
N GLU A 160 21.66 4.03 1.57
CA GLU A 160 21.18 4.29 2.92
C GLU A 160 20.44 5.62 2.99
N PHE A 161 19.15 5.57 3.32
CA PHE A 161 18.35 6.77 3.58
C PHE A 161 18.40 7.11 5.06
N LEU A 162 19.09 8.21 5.38
CA LEU A 162 19.25 8.66 6.75
C LEU A 162 17.99 9.31 7.27
N SER A 163 17.64 9.02 8.53
CA SER A 163 16.48 9.65 9.19
C SER A 163 16.90 10.95 9.86
N SER A 164 15.98 11.95 9.87
CA SER A 164 16.12 13.13 10.70
C SER A 164 15.92 12.84 12.20
N GLU A 165 15.33 11.69 12.54
CA GLU A 165 15.12 11.25 13.92
C GLU A 165 16.34 10.48 14.43
N PRO A 166 17.00 10.90 15.53
CA PRO A 166 18.31 10.35 15.96
C PRO A 166 18.30 8.86 16.30
N HIS A 167 17.13 8.27 16.58
CA HIS A 167 16.99 6.87 17.00
C HIS A 167 16.36 5.96 15.94
N ARG A 168 16.01 6.51 14.80
CA ARG A 168 15.41 5.72 13.72
C ARG A 168 16.50 5.15 12.83
N LYS A 169 16.50 3.83 12.65
CA LYS A 169 17.41 3.15 11.74
C LYS A 169 17.26 3.68 10.31
N PRO A 170 18.33 3.85 9.56
CA PRO A 170 18.26 4.21 8.15
C PRO A 170 17.54 3.10 7.36
N LEU A 171 16.88 3.49 6.29
CA LEU A 171 16.30 2.56 5.33
C LEU A 171 17.42 2.20 4.35
N VAL A 172 17.78 0.92 4.28
CA VAL A 172 18.88 0.43 3.47
C VAL A 172 18.37 -0.42 2.33
N PHE A 173 18.73 -0.06 1.10
CA PHE A 173 18.52 -0.86 -0.10
C PHE A 173 19.84 -1.52 -0.47
N ASP A 174 19.87 -2.85 -0.45
CA ASP A 174 21.06 -3.62 -0.83
C ASP A 174 20.99 -3.96 -2.32
N VAL A 175 21.82 -3.27 -3.12
CA VAL A 175 21.88 -3.45 -4.57
C VAL A 175 22.90 -4.54 -4.90
N HIS A 176 22.43 -5.72 -5.22
CA HIS A 176 23.29 -6.88 -5.53
C HIS A 176 23.95 -6.75 -6.89
N GLU A 177 23.18 -6.29 -7.88
CA GLU A 177 23.64 -6.09 -9.25
C GLU A 177 23.22 -4.68 -9.71
N ALA A 178 24.19 -3.92 -10.20
CA ALA A 178 23.95 -2.65 -10.86
C ALA A 178 24.81 -2.56 -12.11
N MET A 179 24.19 -2.46 -13.26
CA MET A 179 24.84 -2.27 -14.54
C MET A 179 24.18 -1.13 -15.30
N LEU A 180 25.00 -0.13 -15.65
CA LEU A 180 24.58 0.99 -16.49
C LEU A 180 25.33 0.89 -17.83
N ARG A 181 24.63 1.11 -18.92
CA ARG A 181 25.20 1.07 -20.27
C ARG A 181 24.94 2.35 -21.04
N ALA A 182 25.87 2.65 -21.95
CA ALA A 182 25.84 3.84 -22.79
C ALA A 182 25.76 5.14 -21.96
N VAL A 183 26.54 5.19 -20.88
CA VAL A 183 26.55 6.34 -19.98
C VAL A 183 27.23 7.51 -20.64
N ARG A 184 26.46 8.53 -20.97
CA ARG A 184 26.90 9.76 -21.62
C ARG A 184 26.04 10.92 -21.14
N TRP A 185 26.68 12.05 -20.87
CA TRP A 185 25.98 13.27 -20.52
C TRP A 185 24.96 13.68 -21.60
N GLY A 186 23.79 14.14 -21.20
CA GLY A 186 22.75 14.60 -22.10
C GLY A 186 22.06 13.52 -22.95
N ASN A 187 22.34 12.25 -22.70
CA ASN A 187 21.73 11.13 -23.42
C ASN A 187 21.07 10.13 -22.47
N PRO A 188 20.07 9.38 -22.96
CA PRO A 188 19.50 8.29 -22.19
C PRO A 188 20.54 7.19 -21.98
N LEU A 189 20.60 6.66 -20.76
CA LEU A 189 21.35 5.45 -20.41
C LEU A 189 20.41 4.25 -20.24
N GLN A 190 20.95 3.05 -20.38
CA GLN A 190 20.26 1.81 -20.04
C GLN A 190 20.74 1.34 -18.69
N TYR A 191 19.83 0.79 -17.88
CA TYR A 191 20.18 0.22 -16.61
C TYR A 191 19.58 -1.16 -16.41
N HIS A 192 20.30 -1.99 -15.67
CA HIS A 192 19.86 -3.24 -15.09
C HIS A 192 20.21 -3.22 -13.60
N LEU A 193 19.21 -3.40 -12.74
CA LEU A 193 19.38 -3.37 -11.29
C LEU A 193 18.70 -4.58 -10.67
N LYS A 194 19.37 -5.20 -9.67
CA LYS A 194 18.73 -6.13 -8.74
C LYS A 194 19.05 -5.71 -7.32
N PHE A 195 18.04 -5.58 -6.50
CA PHE A 195 18.20 -5.11 -5.15
C PHE A 195 17.15 -5.66 -4.20
N HIS A 196 17.55 -5.76 -2.94
CA HIS A 196 16.63 -6.09 -1.86
C HIS A 196 15.86 -4.85 -1.44
N ASN A 197 14.51 -4.95 -1.47
CA ASN A 197 13.61 -3.93 -0.95
C ASN A 197 13.41 -4.15 0.56
N PRO A 198 13.66 -3.16 1.42
CA PRO A 198 13.57 -3.36 2.86
C PRO A 198 12.15 -3.34 3.44
N ASN A 199 11.17 -2.76 2.72
CA ASN A 199 9.79 -2.67 3.21
C ASN A 199 8.76 -2.53 2.05
N PRO A 200 7.96 -3.57 1.77
CA PRO A 200 8.05 -4.92 2.33
C PRO A 200 9.34 -5.60 1.86
N PRO A 201 9.96 -6.46 2.70
CA PRO A 201 11.15 -7.20 2.30
C PRO A 201 10.88 -8.07 1.07
N GLY A 202 11.81 -8.09 0.12
CA GLY A 202 11.71 -8.88 -1.09
C GLY A 202 12.71 -8.43 -2.15
N GLU A 203 12.80 -9.15 -3.26
CA GLU A 203 13.78 -8.92 -4.32
C GLU A 203 13.15 -8.19 -5.51
N ILE A 204 13.77 -7.08 -5.92
CA ILE A 204 13.36 -6.31 -7.09
C ILE A 204 14.42 -6.43 -8.19
N ALA A 205 13.99 -6.80 -9.38
CA ALA A 205 14.79 -6.69 -10.60
C ALA A 205 14.14 -5.68 -11.56
N VAL A 206 14.96 -4.80 -12.11
CA VAL A 206 14.50 -3.72 -12.99
C VAL A 206 15.42 -3.59 -14.19
N ASP A 207 14.85 -3.58 -15.38
CA ASP A 207 15.51 -3.28 -16.64
C ASP A 207 14.87 -2.05 -17.28
N GLY A 208 15.67 -1.06 -17.68
CA GLY A 208 15.06 0.14 -18.19
C GLY A 208 16.01 1.13 -18.85
N LYS A 209 15.43 2.31 -19.12
CA LYS A 209 16.14 3.48 -19.63
C LYS A 209 15.89 4.65 -18.71
N PHE A 210 16.97 5.33 -18.39
CA PHE A 210 16.94 6.60 -17.71
C PHE A 210 17.30 7.67 -18.74
N GLY A 211 16.39 8.60 -18.98
CA GLY A 211 16.54 9.57 -20.04
C GLY A 211 17.61 10.61 -19.75
N ALA A 212 17.84 11.50 -20.73
CA ALA A 212 18.69 12.64 -20.48
C ALA A 212 18.20 13.40 -19.26
N TRP A 213 19.14 13.74 -18.36
CA TRP A 213 18.84 14.54 -17.19
C TRP A 213 18.27 15.90 -17.62
N ALA A 214 17.12 16.27 -17.08
CA ALA A 214 16.48 17.55 -17.36
C ALA A 214 17.07 18.63 -16.46
N ASP A 215 18.08 19.36 -16.96
CA ASP A 215 18.72 20.44 -16.22
C ASP A 215 17.71 21.53 -15.84
N GLY A 216 17.78 21.98 -14.59
CA GLY A 216 16.85 22.97 -14.04
C GLY A 216 15.47 22.43 -13.66
N HIS A 217 15.06 21.28 -14.21
CA HIS A 217 13.79 20.63 -13.93
C HIS A 217 13.94 19.12 -13.71
N PRO A 218 14.67 18.66 -12.67
CA PRO A 218 14.92 17.23 -12.43
C PRO A 218 13.68 16.35 -12.39
N GLN A 219 12.55 16.91 -11.97
CA GLN A 219 11.25 16.23 -11.94
C GLN A 219 10.71 15.84 -13.33
N ASP A 220 11.26 16.45 -14.39
CA ASP A 220 10.87 16.17 -15.79
C ASP A 220 11.82 15.18 -16.48
N THR A 221 12.81 14.64 -15.76
CA THR A 221 13.70 13.60 -16.29
C THR A 221 12.89 12.35 -16.61
N PRO A 222 12.93 11.86 -17.88
CA PRO A 222 12.17 10.69 -18.28
C PRO A 222 12.82 9.40 -17.79
N MET A 223 11.97 8.43 -17.44
CA MET A 223 12.39 7.06 -17.13
C MET A 223 11.38 6.04 -17.61
N SER A 224 11.85 4.85 -17.91
CA SER A 224 10.99 3.73 -18.27
C SER A 224 11.67 2.40 -18.00
N GLY A 225 10.89 1.36 -17.81
CA GLY A 225 11.44 0.03 -17.59
C GLY A 225 10.38 -1.02 -17.35
N LYS A 226 10.89 -2.25 -17.15
CA LYS A 226 10.12 -3.39 -16.66
C LYS A 226 10.69 -3.82 -15.33
N PHE A 227 9.83 -4.31 -14.48
CA PHE A 227 10.24 -4.78 -13.16
C PHE A 227 9.61 -6.13 -12.81
N THR A 228 10.30 -6.87 -11.95
CA THR A 228 9.73 -7.92 -11.11
C THR A 228 9.96 -7.58 -9.67
N PHE A 229 9.06 -7.98 -8.81
CA PHE A 229 9.19 -7.92 -7.37
C PHE A 229 8.83 -9.28 -6.82
N ASP A 230 9.83 -10.01 -6.41
CA ASP A 230 9.69 -11.42 -6.06
C ASP A 230 9.77 -11.58 -4.53
N HIS A 231 8.89 -12.44 -4.00
CA HIS A 231 8.85 -12.83 -2.58
C HIS A 231 8.67 -11.65 -1.60
N ALA A 232 7.84 -10.67 -1.96
CA ALA A 232 7.55 -9.56 -1.05
C ALA A 232 6.75 -10.05 0.16
N ASP A 233 7.30 -9.85 1.37
CA ASP A 233 6.66 -10.26 2.62
C ASP A 233 5.65 -9.21 3.09
N LEU A 234 4.35 -9.50 2.93
CA LEU A 234 3.27 -8.62 3.36
C LEU A 234 3.12 -8.52 4.88
N GLY A 235 3.69 -9.47 5.65
CA GLY A 235 3.69 -9.43 7.12
C GLY A 235 4.35 -8.17 7.69
N ALA A 236 5.24 -7.54 6.93
CA ALA A 236 5.88 -6.26 7.28
C ALA A 236 4.88 -5.11 7.53
N TYR A 237 3.66 -5.19 6.98
CA TYR A 237 2.63 -4.16 7.18
C TYR A 237 1.81 -4.32 8.45
N GLY A 238 1.90 -5.48 9.12
CA GLY A 238 1.07 -5.81 10.28
C GLY A 238 -0.43 -5.95 9.93
N GLY A 239 -1.10 -6.91 10.52
CA GLY A 239 -2.51 -7.19 10.27
C GLY A 239 -2.82 -8.01 9.02
N ILE A 240 -1.91 -8.12 8.08
CA ILE A 240 -1.96 -9.00 6.91
C ILE A 240 -0.68 -9.81 6.82
N ASP A 241 -0.71 -10.90 6.06
CA ASP A 241 0.45 -11.76 5.78
C ASP A 241 0.28 -12.40 4.40
N GLY A 242 1.36 -12.89 3.84
CA GLY A 242 1.43 -13.56 2.54
C GLY A 242 2.66 -13.16 1.74
N THR A 243 3.01 -13.99 0.78
CA THR A 243 4.14 -13.77 -0.13
C THR A 243 3.63 -13.25 -1.46
N LEU A 244 3.95 -12.00 -1.78
CA LEU A 244 3.51 -11.32 -3.00
C LEU A 244 4.60 -11.36 -4.06
N ASP A 245 4.24 -11.82 -5.25
CA ASP A 245 5.01 -11.63 -6.46
C ASP A 245 4.32 -10.59 -7.36
N SER A 246 5.12 -9.71 -7.98
CA SER A 246 4.63 -8.69 -8.89
C SER A 246 5.52 -8.57 -10.12
N LYS A 247 4.91 -8.21 -11.24
CA LYS A 247 5.62 -7.86 -12.47
C LYS A 247 4.86 -6.79 -13.23
N GLY A 248 5.61 -5.93 -13.91
CA GLY A 248 4.98 -4.87 -14.67
C GLY A 248 5.96 -4.03 -15.44
N GLU A 249 5.45 -2.93 -15.95
CA GLU A 249 6.22 -1.92 -16.67
C GLU A 249 5.87 -0.52 -16.17
N PHE A 250 6.80 0.38 -16.37
CA PHE A 250 6.60 1.77 -15.99
C PHE A 250 7.23 2.71 -17.02
N GLY A 251 6.70 3.93 -17.09
CA GLY A 251 7.23 4.97 -17.96
C GLY A 251 6.63 6.34 -17.69
N GLY A 252 7.41 7.36 -17.98
CA GLY A 252 7.00 8.74 -17.76
C GLY A 252 8.15 9.61 -17.30
N VAL A 253 7.86 10.58 -16.46
CA VAL A 253 8.83 11.47 -15.81
C VAL A 253 8.70 11.38 -14.30
N PHE A 254 9.70 11.77 -13.51
CA PHE A 254 9.67 11.58 -12.06
C PHE A 254 8.42 12.12 -11.37
N LYS A 255 7.90 13.26 -11.81
CA LYS A 255 6.66 13.81 -11.26
C LYS A 255 5.41 12.99 -11.63
N ARG A 256 5.50 12.13 -12.64
CA ARG A 256 4.41 11.25 -13.07
C ARG A 256 4.94 10.01 -13.80
N ILE A 257 5.15 8.96 -13.07
CA ILE A 257 5.53 7.64 -13.59
C ILE A 257 4.25 6.80 -13.66
N ASN A 258 3.79 6.48 -14.85
CA ASN A 258 2.70 5.54 -15.04
C ASN A 258 3.25 4.13 -14.84
N VAL A 259 2.54 3.31 -14.08
CA VAL A 259 2.94 1.95 -13.73
C VAL A 259 1.77 1.02 -13.97
N SER A 260 1.98 -0.06 -14.69
CA SER A 260 0.98 -1.10 -14.91
C SER A 260 1.58 -2.48 -14.68
N GLY A 261 0.78 -3.41 -14.21
CA GLY A 261 1.29 -4.74 -13.92
C GLY A 261 0.28 -5.66 -13.26
N THR A 262 0.78 -6.75 -12.75
CA THR A 262 0.02 -7.77 -12.02
C THR A 262 0.70 -8.12 -10.72
N THR A 263 -0.08 -8.51 -9.73
CA THR A 263 0.41 -9.15 -8.51
C THR A 263 -0.25 -10.51 -8.31
N ASP A 264 0.44 -11.41 -7.65
CA ASP A 264 -0.11 -12.68 -7.17
C ASP A 264 0.39 -12.95 -5.75
N THR A 265 -0.54 -13.25 -4.86
CA THR A 265 -0.28 -13.60 -3.46
C THR A 265 -1.10 -14.85 -3.15
N PRO A 266 -0.53 -16.06 -3.35
CA PRO A 266 -1.29 -17.31 -3.23
C PRO A 266 -1.75 -17.62 -1.81
N ASP A 267 -1.09 -17.05 -0.82
CA ASP A 267 -1.26 -17.31 0.61
C ASP A 267 -1.69 -16.07 1.42
N PHE A 268 -2.32 -15.11 0.77
CA PHE A 268 -2.80 -13.90 1.44
C PHE A 268 -3.75 -14.22 2.60
N VAL A 269 -3.52 -13.60 3.74
CA VAL A 269 -4.36 -13.75 4.93
C VAL A 269 -4.45 -12.46 5.72
N VAL A 270 -5.61 -12.22 6.34
CA VAL A 270 -5.81 -11.17 7.35
C VAL A 270 -5.67 -11.82 8.72
N LEU A 271 -4.70 -11.34 9.51
CA LEU A 271 -4.28 -11.98 10.77
C LEU A 271 -5.33 -11.96 11.88
N SER A 272 -6.39 -11.17 11.75
CA SER A 272 -7.51 -11.11 12.72
C SER A 272 -8.44 -12.35 12.71
N GLY A 273 -8.08 -13.41 12.01
CA GLY A 273 -8.82 -14.68 12.02
C GLY A 273 -9.23 -15.22 10.66
N GLY A 274 -8.70 -14.66 9.58
CA GLY A 274 -9.01 -15.10 8.22
C GLY A 274 -8.31 -16.39 7.80
N HIS A 275 -8.76 -16.95 6.69
CA HIS A 275 -8.11 -18.08 6.02
C HIS A 275 -7.20 -17.59 4.92
N LYS A 276 -6.09 -18.32 4.68
CA LYS A 276 -5.25 -18.09 3.51
C LYS A 276 -6.07 -18.21 2.23
N ARG A 277 -6.00 -17.18 1.40
CA ARG A 277 -6.70 -17.07 0.12
C ARG A 277 -5.76 -16.54 -0.94
N ARG A 278 -5.91 -17.03 -2.17
CA ARG A 278 -5.19 -16.42 -3.28
C ARG A 278 -5.79 -15.06 -3.60
N LEU A 279 -4.93 -14.04 -3.62
CA LEU A 279 -5.25 -12.68 -4.01
C LEU A 279 -4.39 -12.35 -5.23
N SER A 280 -5.01 -12.01 -6.36
CA SER A 280 -4.29 -11.52 -7.53
C SER A 280 -4.86 -10.19 -7.99
N THR A 281 -3.99 -9.35 -8.56
CA THR A 281 -4.42 -8.05 -9.07
C THR A 281 -3.90 -7.80 -10.47
N HIS A 282 -4.66 -7.01 -11.22
CA HIS A 282 -4.18 -6.27 -12.37
C HIS A 282 -4.34 -4.79 -12.08
N PHE A 283 -3.26 -4.03 -12.17
CA PHE A 283 -3.27 -2.64 -11.75
C PHE A 283 -2.75 -1.69 -12.82
N ASP A 284 -3.35 -0.51 -12.83
CA ASP A 284 -2.94 0.69 -13.52
C ASP A 284 -2.91 1.84 -12.50
N ALA A 285 -1.76 2.46 -12.38
CA ALA A 285 -1.49 3.48 -11.40
C ALA A 285 -0.51 4.51 -11.93
N TYR A 286 -0.38 5.63 -11.26
CA TYR A 286 0.79 6.48 -11.43
C TYR A 286 1.38 6.88 -10.08
N VAL A 287 2.68 7.10 -10.10
CA VAL A 287 3.47 7.49 -8.93
C VAL A 287 4.09 8.85 -9.19
N ASP A 288 3.90 9.78 -8.28
CA ASP A 288 4.70 11.00 -8.19
C ASP A 288 5.96 10.67 -7.37
N ALA A 289 7.04 10.29 -8.03
CA ALA A 289 8.28 9.94 -7.36
C ALA A 289 8.95 11.13 -6.63
N THR A 290 8.50 12.37 -6.90
CA THR A 290 8.98 13.55 -6.20
C THR A 290 8.42 13.67 -4.77
N ARG A 291 7.25 13.05 -4.53
CA ARG A 291 6.55 13.00 -3.23
C ARG A 291 6.36 11.58 -2.74
N GLY A 292 6.48 10.60 -3.65
CA GLY A 292 6.17 9.20 -3.45
C GLY A 292 4.67 8.95 -3.31
N ASP A 293 3.83 9.88 -3.74
CA ASP A 293 2.39 9.69 -3.73
C ASP A 293 1.97 8.76 -4.86
N THR A 294 1.09 7.83 -4.56
CA THR A 294 0.62 6.80 -5.50
C THR A 294 -0.87 6.98 -5.73
N PHE A 295 -1.27 6.98 -6.99
CA PHE A 295 -2.65 7.13 -7.43
C PHE A 295 -3.07 5.91 -8.24
N LEU A 296 -4.08 5.20 -7.74
CA LEU A 296 -4.63 4.02 -8.37
C LEU A 296 -5.73 4.43 -9.34
N ASN A 297 -5.48 4.32 -10.63
CA ASN A 297 -6.47 4.62 -11.65
C ASN A 297 -7.51 3.51 -11.74
N ARG A 298 -7.02 2.27 -11.79
CA ARG A 298 -7.84 1.05 -11.82
C ARG A 298 -7.03 -0.12 -11.30
N VAL A 299 -7.51 -0.76 -10.27
CA VAL A 299 -6.99 -2.04 -9.78
C VAL A 299 -8.12 -3.05 -9.78
N GLU A 300 -7.95 -4.10 -10.54
CA GLU A 300 -8.83 -5.27 -10.56
C GLU A 300 -8.27 -6.27 -9.56
N VAL A 301 -9.03 -6.56 -8.53
CA VAL A 301 -8.63 -7.48 -7.46
C VAL A 301 -9.48 -8.74 -7.57
N HIS A 302 -8.83 -9.87 -7.79
CA HIS A 302 -9.47 -11.19 -7.81
C HIS A 302 -9.24 -11.89 -6.48
N LEU A 303 -10.32 -12.15 -5.77
CA LEU A 303 -10.36 -12.89 -4.53
C LEU A 303 -11.37 -14.02 -4.65
N GLY A 304 -10.90 -15.26 -4.79
CA GLY A 304 -11.78 -16.39 -5.08
C GLY A 304 -12.56 -16.18 -6.39
N ARG A 305 -13.89 -16.09 -6.29
CA ARG A 305 -14.80 -15.78 -7.41
C ARG A 305 -15.18 -14.30 -7.48
N THR A 306 -14.74 -13.51 -6.53
CA THR A 306 -15.08 -12.09 -6.42
C THR A 306 -14.08 -11.24 -7.19
N LEU A 307 -14.60 -10.37 -8.06
CA LEU A 307 -13.86 -9.28 -8.69
C LEU A 307 -14.22 -7.97 -7.99
N LEU A 308 -13.21 -7.35 -7.37
CA LEU A 308 -13.30 -6.01 -6.81
C LEU A 308 -12.58 -5.02 -7.73
N LEU A 309 -13.20 -3.89 -7.98
CA LEU A 309 -12.54 -2.74 -8.62
C LEU A 309 -12.15 -1.75 -7.54
N VAL A 310 -10.87 -1.37 -7.54
CA VAL A 310 -10.31 -0.42 -6.57
C VAL A 310 -9.75 0.79 -7.30
N ARG A 311 -10.01 1.98 -6.76
CA ARG A 311 -9.47 3.26 -7.19
C ARG A 311 -9.14 4.11 -5.97
N GLY A 312 -8.25 5.08 -6.12
CA GLY A 312 -7.96 5.99 -5.02
C GLY A 312 -6.51 6.41 -4.97
N SER A 313 -6.03 6.71 -3.77
CA SER A 313 -4.66 7.20 -3.60
C SER A 313 -4.06 6.76 -2.26
N ILE A 314 -2.73 6.68 -2.25
CA ILE A 314 -1.90 6.58 -1.06
C ILE A 314 -0.99 7.80 -1.09
N ALA A 315 -1.37 8.85 -0.40
CA ALA A 315 -0.76 10.17 -0.52
C ALA A 315 -0.59 10.86 0.83
N SER A 316 0.31 11.82 0.87
CA SER A 316 0.52 12.67 2.02
C SER A 316 -0.66 13.63 2.19
N SER A 317 -1.17 13.75 3.41
CA SER A 317 -2.23 14.71 3.73
C SER A 317 -1.65 15.93 4.45
N PRO A 318 -2.13 17.15 4.16
CA PRO A 318 -1.70 18.34 4.89
C PRO A 318 -1.91 18.18 6.41
N GLY A 319 -0.86 18.42 7.19
CA GLY A 319 -0.92 18.35 8.65
C GLY A 319 -0.86 16.94 9.27
N ALA A 320 -0.84 15.87 8.47
CA ALA A 320 -0.69 14.50 8.96
C ALA A 320 0.77 14.03 8.82
N LYS A 321 1.24 13.25 9.81
CA LYS A 321 2.51 12.52 9.67
C LYS A 321 2.25 11.26 8.85
N GLY A 322 3.04 11.07 7.78
CA GLY A 322 2.95 9.92 6.91
C GLY A 322 1.87 10.01 5.82
N LYS A 323 1.60 8.90 5.14
CA LYS A 323 0.64 8.83 4.04
C LYS A 323 -0.66 8.19 4.48
N MET A 324 -1.75 8.69 3.94
CA MET A 324 -3.07 8.11 4.11
C MET A 324 -3.45 7.35 2.84
N ALA A 325 -3.94 6.13 3.00
CA ALA A 325 -4.65 5.44 1.93
C ALA A 325 -6.13 5.86 1.95
N ASP A 326 -6.65 6.30 0.79
CA ASP A 326 -8.06 6.64 0.57
C ASP A 326 -8.51 5.89 -0.68
N LEU A 327 -9.21 4.79 -0.49
CA LEU A 327 -9.53 3.81 -1.51
C LEU A 327 -11.03 3.62 -1.65
N HIS A 328 -11.50 3.52 -2.88
CA HIS A 328 -12.87 3.19 -3.24
C HIS A 328 -12.92 1.78 -3.81
N PHE A 329 -13.70 0.93 -3.17
CA PHE A 329 -13.93 -0.45 -3.57
C PHE A 329 -15.32 -0.59 -4.14
N SER A 330 -15.45 -1.34 -5.22
CA SER A 330 -16.75 -1.71 -5.78
C SER A 330 -16.75 -3.14 -6.31
N ALA A 331 -17.84 -3.87 -6.05
CA ALA A 331 -18.14 -5.15 -6.66
C ALA A 331 -19.62 -5.15 -7.07
N SER A 332 -19.93 -5.60 -8.27
CA SER A 332 -21.32 -5.74 -8.75
C SER A 332 -21.82 -7.19 -8.67
N HIS A 333 -20.93 -8.15 -8.79
CA HIS A 333 -21.19 -9.59 -8.78
C HIS A 333 -20.09 -10.31 -8.02
N GLY A 334 -19.94 -10.02 -6.73
CA GLY A 334 -19.03 -10.71 -5.84
C GLY A 334 -19.70 -11.89 -5.14
N ARG A 335 -18.93 -12.56 -4.30
CA ARG A 335 -19.42 -13.62 -3.42
C ARG A 335 -19.08 -13.24 -1.99
N ILE A 336 -20.11 -13.13 -1.14
CA ILE A 336 -19.91 -12.72 0.26
C ILE A 336 -19.00 -13.69 1.03
N GLU A 337 -19.03 -14.97 0.69
CA GLU A 337 -18.16 -15.97 1.30
C GLU A 337 -16.67 -15.75 1.02
N ASP A 338 -16.32 -15.13 -0.10
CA ASP A 338 -14.92 -14.78 -0.39
C ASP A 338 -14.45 -13.67 0.54
N ILE A 339 -15.28 -12.66 0.76
CA ILE A 339 -14.96 -11.54 1.66
C ILE A 339 -14.94 -11.99 3.12
N LEU A 340 -15.97 -12.71 3.56
CA LEU A 340 -16.04 -13.22 4.94
C LEU A 340 -14.91 -14.18 5.26
N GLY A 341 -14.44 -14.96 4.28
CA GLY A 341 -13.28 -15.84 4.44
C GLY A 341 -11.98 -15.14 4.80
N LEU A 342 -11.88 -13.82 4.61
CA LEU A 342 -10.73 -13.00 5.06
C LEU A 342 -10.77 -12.68 6.56
N PHE A 343 -11.96 -12.75 7.20
CA PHE A 343 -12.16 -12.24 8.57
C PHE A 343 -12.67 -13.30 9.55
N VAL A 344 -13.11 -14.45 9.05
CA VAL A 344 -13.75 -15.49 9.88
C VAL A 344 -12.89 -16.74 9.93
N SER A 345 -12.51 -17.16 11.13
CA SER A 345 -11.66 -18.35 11.39
C SER A 345 -12.37 -19.71 11.28
N GLY A 346 -13.69 -19.72 11.17
CA GLY A 346 -14.46 -20.96 11.05
C GLY A 346 -14.18 -21.70 9.73
N PRO A 347 -14.26 -23.05 9.68
CA PRO A 347 -13.89 -23.85 8.51
C PRO A 347 -14.73 -23.57 7.26
N ARG A 348 -15.86 -22.93 7.43
CA ARG A 348 -16.75 -22.47 6.35
C ARG A 348 -17.20 -21.03 6.62
N SER A 349 -17.43 -20.26 5.56
CA SER A 349 -18.05 -18.95 5.69
C SER A 349 -19.42 -19.07 6.38
N PRO A 350 -19.78 -18.15 7.25
CA PRO A 350 -21.10 -18.15 7.91
C PRO A 350 -22.26 -17.95 6.95
N MET A 351 -22.02 -17.31 5.83
CA MET A 351 -22.99 -16.99 4.79
C MET A 351 -22.36 -17.13 3.41
N SER A 352 -23.17 -17.45 2.42
CA SER A 352 -22.86 -17.37 0.99
C SER A 352 -23.97 -16.62 0.26
N GLY A 353 -23.67 -16.02 -0.88
CA GLY A 353 -24.63 -15.28 -1.69
C GLY A 353 -23.95 -14.30 -2.64
N ASP A 354 -24.72 -13.74 -3.55
CA ASP A 354 -24.23 -12.76 -4.51
C ASP A 354 -24.08 -11.38 -3.84
N LEU A 355 -22.86 -10.85 -3.86
CA LEU A 355 -22.50 -9.60 -3.19
C LEU A 355 -22.42 -8.45 -4.18
N SER A 356 -23.16 -7.38 -3.88
CA SER A 356 -22.90 -6.04 -4.38
C SER A 356 -22.31 -5.18 -3.28
N LEU A 357 -21.21 -4.46 -3.56
CA LEU A 357 -20.49 -3.66 -2.58
C LEU A 357 -20.02 -2.34 -3.19
N MET A 358 -20.22 -1.27 -2.45
CA MET A 358 -19.57 0.02 -2.70
C MET A 358 -19.10 0.58 -1.35
N THR A 359 -17.80 0.73 -1.19
CA THR A 359 -17.25 1.25 0.07
C THR A 359 -16.03 2.12 -0.18
N ARG A 360 -15.88 3.13 0.65
CA ARG A 360 -14.65 3.93 0.78
C ARG A 360 -13.93 3.46 2.01
N ALA A 361 -12.64 3.18 1.87
CA ALA A 361 -11.75 2.83 2.96
C ALA A 361 -10.69 3.89 3.12
N GLN A 362 -10.54 4.41 4.32
CA GLN A 362 -9.50 5.35 4.70
C GLN A 362 -8.61 4.72 5.77
N LEU A 363 -7.31 4.67 5.51
CA LEU A 363 -6.31 4.17 6.45
C LEU A 363 -5.28 5.27 6.70
N PRO A 364 -5.41 6.02 7.79
CA PRO A 364 -4.40 6.99 8.20
C PRO A 364 -3.08 6.31 8.56
N ALA A 365 -1.96 7.02 8.43
CA ALA A 365 -0.70 6.58 9.00
C ALA A 365 -0.81 6.47 10.53
N GLY A 366 -0.11 5.53 11.13
CA GLY A 366 -0.08 5.33 12.59
C GLY A 366 0.36 3.92 12.96
N ASP A 367 0.59 3.72 14.25
CA ASP A 367 1.07 2.44 14.81
C ASP A 367 -0.03 1.64 15.50
N ASP A 368 -1.25 2.20 15.61
CA ASP A 368 -2.40 1.51 16.19
C ASP A 368 -2.78 0.28 15.35
N PRO A 369 -3.44 -0.73 15.94
CA PRO A 369 -3.91 -1.90 15.24
C PRO A 369 -4.74 -1.57 13.99
N PHE A 370 -4.54 -2.31 12.91
CA PHE A 370 -5.18 -2.05 11.61
C PHE A 370 -6.70 -1.87 11.72
N LEU A 371 -7.40 -2.78 12.43
CA LEU A 371 -8.86 -2.74 12.57
C LEU A 371 -9.39 -1.53 13.36
N GLU A 372 -8.56 -0.96 14.24
CA GLU A 372 -8.93 0.23 15.00
C GLU A 372 -8.68 1.51 14.21
N ARG A 373 -7.70 1.49 13.31
CA ARG A 373 -7.27 2.62 12.50
C ARG A 373 -8.07 2.77 11.21
N VAL A 374 -8.47 1.67 10.59
CA VAL A 374 -9.23 1.70 9.34
C VAL A 374 -10.62 2.31 9.54
N LYS A 375 -10.99 3.20 8.63
CA LYS A 375 -12.34 3.77 8.55
C LYS A 375 -12.98 3.29 7.26
N LEU A 376 -14.18 2.74 7.36
CA LEU A 376 -14.96 2.34 6.20
C LEU A 376 -16.29 3.10 6.20
N ASP A 377 -16.73 3.46 5.02
CA ASP A 377 -18.06 4.01 4.78
C ASP A 377 -18.61 3.38 3.50
N GLY A 378 -19.78 2.77 3.57
CA GLY A 378 -20.26 2.05 2.41
C GLY A 378 -21.61 1.40 2.56
N ARG A 379 -22.04 0.81 1.44
CA ARG A 379 -23.26 0.06 1.31
C ARG A 379 -23.01 -1.29 0.64
N PHE A 380 -23.81 -2.26 1.00
CA PHE A 380 -23.77 -3.59 0.43
C PHE A 380 -25.16 -4.15 0.18
N GLY A 381 -25.23 -5.10 -0.73
CA GLY A 381 -26.40 -5.93 -0.97
C GLY A 381 -25.96 -7.38 -1.13
N ILE A 382 -26.74 -8.30 -0.61
CA ILE A 382 -26.54 -9.74 -0.73
C ILE A 382 -27.84 -10.35 -1.24
N ASP A 383 -27.78 -10.86 -2.46
CA ASP A 383 -28.91 -11.59 -3.06
C ASP A 383 -28.63 -13.10 -3.00
N ASP A 384 -29.69 -13.90 -2.98
CA ASP A 384 -29.61 -15.37 -2.86
C ASP A 384 -28.75 -15.86 -1.67
N GLY A 385 -28.87 -15.15 -0.55
CA GLY A 385 -28.11 -15.43 0.66
C GLY A 385 -28.55 -16.75 1.31
N SER A 386 -27.56 -17.60 1.65
CA SER A 386 -27.77 -18.80 2.45
C SER A 386 -26.80 -18.84 3.63
N PHE A 387 -27.26 -19.34 4.78
CA PHE A 387 -26.46 -19.49 5.97
C PHE A 387 -25.84 -20.89 6.08
N LYS A 388 -24.88 -21.05 6.97
CA LYS A 388 -24.34 -22.40 7.35
C LYS A 388 -25.48 -23.36 7.70
N PRO A 389 -25.27 -24.68 7.51
CA PRO A 389 -26.30 -25.66 7.88
C PRO A 389 -26.78 -25.56 9.32
N GLU A 390 -25.90 -25.25 10.28
CA GLU A 390 -26.27 -25.06 11.69
C GLU A 390 -27.11 -23.81 11.89
N THR A 391 -26.65 -22.67 11.38
CA THR A 391 -27.41 -21.40 11.38
C THR A 391 -28.62 -21.50 10.46
N GLN A 392 -28.48 -22.21 9.33
CA GLN A 392 -29.56 -22.48 8.38
C GLN A 392 -30.66 -23.30 9.05
N LYS A 393 -30.33 -24.28 9.87
CA LYS A 393 -31.31 -25.07 10.61
C LYS A 393 -32.12 -24.20 11.56
N ASP A 394 -31.46 -23.31 12.32
CA ASP A 394 -32.14 -22.41 13.24
C ASP A 394 -33.04 -21.41 12.49
N VAL A 395 -32.55 -20.86 11.37
CA VAL A 395 -33.30 -19.93 10.53
C VAL A 395 -34.41 -20.64 9.75
N ASN A 396 -34.18 -21.87 9.27
CA ASN A 396 -35.21 -22.70 8.64
C ASN A 396 -36.28 -23.12 9.63
N GLU A 397 -35.94 -23.47 10.86
CA GLU A 397 -36.92 -23.75 11.91
C GLU A 397 -37.76 -22.50 12.23
N LEU A 398 -37.11 -21.30 12.25
CA LEU A 398 -37.80 -20.03 12.37
C LEU A 398 -38.74 -19.76 11.18
N SER A 399 -38.24 -19.97 9.96
CA SER A 399 -39.00 -19.70 8.71
C SER A 399 -40.08 -20.74 8.46
N ALA A 400 -39.80 -22.04 8.65
CA ALA A 400 -40.81 -23.11 8.51
C ALA A 400 -41.94 -22.97 9.53
N GLY A 401 -41.57 -22.54 10.76
CA GLY A 401 -42.54 -22.17 11.78
C GLY A 401 -43.49 -21.05 11.35
N ALA A 402 -43.00 -20.05 10.64
CA ALA A 402 -43.80 -18.94 10.13
C ALA A 402 -44.72 -19.35 8.97
N ARG A 403 -44.32 -20.38 8.18
CA ARG A 403 -45.08 -20.84 7.01
C ARG A 403 -46.03 -22.03 7.27
N GLY A 404 -45.88 -22.70 8.40
CA GLY A 404 -46.64 -23.93 8.68
C GLY A 404 -46.23 -25.15 7.83
N GLN A 405 -45.00 -25.17 7.30
CA GLN A 405 -44.47 -26.23 6.43
C GLN A 405 -43.56 -27.22 7.19
N ASN A 406 -43.40 -28.42 6.61
CA ASN A 406 -42.51 -29.45 7.17
C ASN A 406 -41.04 -29.10 7.02
N LYS A 407 -40.19 -29.61 7.95
CA LYS A 407 -38.80 -29.26 8.24
C LYS A 407 -37.76 -29.51 7.14
N ASP A 408 -38.11 -30.12 6.00
CA ASP A 408 -37.14 -30.75 5.10
C ASP A 408 -36.89 -30.01 3.77
N ASP A 409 -37.37 -28.80 3.60
CA ASP A 409 -37.16 -28.03 2.36
C ASP A 409 -36.03 -27.00 2.51
N PRO A 410 -34.88 -27.21 1.84
CA PRO A 410 -33.75 -26.27 1.90
C PRO A 410 -34.00 -25.09 0.96
N GLU A 411 -34.96 -24.23 1.28
CA GLU A 411 -35.13 -22.99 0.54
C GLU A 411 -34.18 -21.89 0.98
N THR A 412 -33.79 -21.04 0.03
CA THR A 412 -33.04 -19.80 0.22
C THR A 412 -33.72 -18.94 1.29
N VAL A 413 -33.07 -18.80 2.43
CA VAL A 413 -33.73 -18.25 3.62
C VAL A 413 -33.68 -16.75 3.71
N LEU A 414 -32.74 -16.16 3.00
CA LEU A 414 -32.52 -14.71 3.04
C LEU A 414 -32.54 -14.16 1.61
N SER A 415 -33.47 -13.25 1.33
CA SER A 415 -33.47 -12.53 0.07
C SER A 415 -33.30 -11.03 0.31
N GLY A 416 -32.45 -10.39 -0.52
CA GLY A 416 -32.31 -8.95 -0.58
C GLY A 416 -31.77 -8.30 0.69
N LEU A 417 -30.80 -8.92 1.39
CA LEU A 417 -30.12 -8.24 2.49
C LEU A 417 -29.36 -7.02 1.96
N LYS A 418 -29.73 -5.85 2.42
CA LYS A 418 -29.11 -4.58 2.08
C LYS A 418 -28.77 -3.84 3.35
N GLY A 419 -27.62 -3.15 3.34
CA GLY A 419 -27.21 -2.36 4.47
C GLY A 419 -26.28 -1.22 4.09
N GLU A 420 -26.25 -0.25 4.96
CA GLU A 420 -25.31 0.86 4.93
C GLU A 420 -24.58 0.90 6.25
N PHE A 421 -23.27 1.05 6.19
CA PHE A 421 -22.40 0.95 7.36
C PHE A 421 -21.30 2.00 7.36
N ASN A 422 -20.91 2.36 8.56
CA ASN A 422 -19.71 3.16 8.84
C ASN A 422 -18.89 2.46 9.92
N LEU A 423 -17.62 2.16 9.63
CA LEU A 423 -16.67 1.57 10.58
C LEU A 423 -15.68 2.63 11.05
N VAL A 424 -15.60 2.82 12.35
CA VAL A 424 -14.63 3.71 13.00
C VAL A 424 -14.20 3.10 14.34
N GLY A 425 -12.90 3.06 14.61
CA GLY A 425 -12.37 2.55 15.89
C GLY A 425 -12.78 1.09 16.19
N GLY A 426 -12.85 0.25 15.15
CA GLY A 426 -13.26 -1.14 15.29
C GLY A 426 -14.76 -1.35 15.51
N VAL A 427 -15.58 -0.31 15.42
CA VAL A 427 -17.04 -0.40 15.57
C VAL A 427 -17.74 -0.06 14.27
N ALA A 428 -18.37 -1.05 13.66
CA ALA A 428 -19.27 -0.88 12.53
C ALA A 428 -20.64 -0.44 13.03
N ASN A 429 -21.09 0.74 12.58
CA ASN A 429 -22.42 1.26 12.83
C ASN A 429 -23.26 1.10 11.56
N PHE A 430 -24.34 0.35 11.64
CA PHE A 430 -25.29 0.16 10.56
C PHE A 430 -26.42 1.16 10.71
N SER A 431 -26.58 2.08 9.76
CA SER A 431 -27.71 3.01 9.70
C SER A 431 -29.00 2.26 9.39
N TYR A 432 -28.90 1.22 8.56
CA TYR A 432 -29.96 0.24 8.35
C TYR A 432 -29.38 -1.10 7.86
N LEU A 433 -30.11 -2.17 8.19
CA LEU A 433 -30.00 -3.51 7.63
C LEU A 433 -31.41 -3.93 7.26
N ASP A 434 -31.69 -4.11 5.99
CA ASP A 434 -33.01 -4.45 5.46
C ASP A 434 -32.93 -5.82 4.78
N PHE A 435 -33.76 -6.77 5.19
CA PHE A 435 -33.76 -8.11 4.62
C PHE A 435 -35.10 -8.80 4.75
N GLN A 436 -35.34 -9.72 3.84
CA GLN A 436 -36.51 -10.57 3.84
C GLN A 436 -36.13 -12.00 4.19
N VAL A 437 -36.90 -12.58 5.09
CA VAL A 437 -36.95 -14.02 5.33
C VAL A 437 -38.32 -14.52 4.94
N ALA A 438 -38.49 -15.82 4.69
CA ALA A 438 -39.78 -16.33 4.27
C ALA A 438 -40.87 -15.99 5.29
N GLY A 439 -41.86 -15.17 4.87
CA GLY A 439 -42.97 -14.72 5.69
C GLY A 439 -42.73 -13.56 6.63
N ALA A 440 -41.55 -12.91 6.58
CA ALA A 440 -41.25 -11.72 7.38
C ALA A 440 -40.23 -10.81 6.70
N HIS A 441 -40.38 -9.50 6.95
CA HIS A 441 -39.44 -8.48 6.53
C HIS A 441 -38.86 -7.81 7.78
N ALA A 442 -37.54 -7.71 7.88
CA ALA A 442 -36.86 -7.12 9.02
C ALA A 442 -36.05 -5.90 8.58
N ARG A 443 -36.13 -4.84 9.39
CA ARG A 443 -35.31 -3.65 9.28
C ARG A 443 -34.66 -3.37 10.61
N LEU A 444 -33.33 -3.50 10.64
CA LEU A 444 -32.52 -3.33 11.83
C LEU A 444 -31.56 -2.13 11.67
N HIS A 445 -31.04 -1.64 12.77
CA HIS A 445 -29.96 -0.68 12.88
C HIS A 445 -29.16 -0.97 14.15
N GLY A 446 -27.95 -0.42 14.25
CA GLY A 446 -27.14 -0.61 15.46
C GLY A 446 -25.69 -0.91 15.14
N THR A 447 -25.01 -1.60 16.04
CA THR A 447 -23.56 -1.72 16.00
C THR A 447 -23.09 -3.16 16.00
N TYR A 448 -21.93 -3.36 15.36
CA TYR A 448 -21.12 -4.57 15.45
C TYR A 448 -19.65 -4.19 15.71
N ASN A 449 -19.08 -4.70 16.77
CA ASN A 449 -17.67 -4.47 17.08
C ASN A 449 -16.82 -5.60 16.46
N VAL A 450 -15.96 -5.24 15.49
CA VAL A 450 -15.13 -6.21 14.74
C VAL A 450 -13.93 -6.73 15.54
N VAL A 451 -13.59 -6.09 16.68
CA VAL A 451 -12.47 -6.47 17.55
C VAL A 451 -12.91 -7.51 18.58
N ASN A 452 -14.05 -7.31 19.23
CA ASN A 452 -14.56 -8.18 20.31
C ASN A 452 -15.83 -8.94 19.93
N TYR A 453 -16.27 -8.82 18.66
CA TYR A 453 -17.40 -9.53 18.04
C TYR A 453 -18.77 -9.28 18.71
N ARG A 454 -18.93 -8.19 19.46
CA ARG A 454 -20.19 -7.83 20.08
C ARG A 454 -21.19 -7.30 19.06
N ILE A 455 -22.43 -7.79 19.18
CA ILE A 455 -23.57 -7.38 18.39
C ILE A 455 -24.52 -6.57 19.25
N GLY A 456 -24.99 -5.44 18.73
CA GLY A 456 -26.05 -4.61 19.33
C GLY A 456 -26.96 -4.06 18.24
N LEU A 457 -27.83 -4.90 17.69
CA LEU A 457 -28.78 -4.54 16.64
C LEU A 457 -30.18 -4.46 17.19
N HIS A 458 -30.91 -3.44 16.80
CA HIS A 458 -32.29 -3.16 17.19
C HIS A 458 -33.12 -2.83 15.93
N GLY A 459 -34.42 -3.00 15.99
CA GLY A 459 -35.27 -2.59 14.89
C GLY A 459 -36.67 -3.20 14.92
N GLN A 460 -37.21 -3.44 13.74
CA GLN A 460 -38.59 -3.86 13.56
C GLN A 460 -38.67 -5.03 12.59
N MET A 461 -39.57 -5.95 12.86
CA MET A 461 -39.92 -7.05 11.98
C MET A 461 -41.42 -7.01 11.68
N SER A 462 -41.80 -7.00 10.41
CA SER A 462 -43.18 -7.13 9.96
C SER A 462 -43.44 -8.58 9.49
N VAL A 463 -44.57 -9.16 9.86
CA VAL A 463 -44.95 -10.54 9.52
C VAL A 463 -45.99 -10.49 8.41
N ASP A 464 -45.70 -11.12 7.25
CA ASP A 464 -46.54 -11.03 6.05
C ASP A 464 -47.67 -12.10 6.00
N SER A 465 -47.56 -13.17 6.77
CA SER A 465 -48.50 -14.29 6.75
C SER A 465 -49.23 -14.49 8.08
N GLN A 466 -50.46 -14.94 8.00
CA GLN A 466 -51.16 -15.48 9.17
C GLN A 466 -50.34 -16.67 9.71
N ILE A 467 -49.82 -16.53 10.92
CA ILE A 467 -49.15 -17.64 11.60
C ILE A 467 -50.18 -18.74 11.82
N SER A 468 -50.12 -19.78 10.99
CA SER A 468 -50.96 -20.95 11.11
C SER A 468 -50.71 -21.63 12.45
N LYS A 469 -51.81 -22.11 13.08
CA LYS A 469 -51.81 -22.71 14.44
C LYS A 469 -50.97 -24.00 14.60
N THR A 470 -50.20 -24.42 13.59
CA THR A 470 -49.64 -25.79 13.52
C THR A 470 -48.11 -25.86 13.53
N SER A 471 -47.35 -24.83 13.85
CA SER A 471 -45.89 -24.92 13.82
C SER A 471 -45.25 -24.96 15.22
N SER A 472 -44.53 -26.07 15.51
CA SER A 472 -43.98 -26.34 16.83
C SER A 472 -42.59 -25.75 17.11
N GLY A 473 -41.77 -25.41 16.09
CA GLY A 473 -40.39 -24.96 16.29
C GLY A 473 -40.21 -23.45 16.50
N PHE A 474 -40.75 -22.62 15.61
CA PHE A 474 -40.74 -21.16 15.74
C PHE A 474 -41.59 -20.69 16.93
N LYS A 475 -42.71 -21.37 17.18
CA LYS A 475 -43.49 -21.20 18.41
C LYS A 475 -42.67 -21.44 19.67
N ALA A 476 -41.80 -22.47 19.71
CA ALA A 476 -41.07 -22.80 20.92
C ALA A 476 -40.05 -21.72 21.32
N LEU A 477 -39.38 -21.08 20.35
CA LEU A 477 -38.43 -20.01 20.61
C LEU A 477 -39.15 -18.64 20.82
N LEU A 478 -40.04 -18.28 19.94
CA LEU A 478 -40.84 -17.06 20.06
C LEU A 478 -41.91 -17.16 21.18
N LEU A 479 -42.54 -18.33 21.38
CA LEU A 479 -43.53 -18.50 22.45
C LEU A 479 -42.88 -18.54 23.84
N LYS A 480 -41.65 -19.00 24.00
CA LYS A 480 -40.96 -18.86 25.29
C LYS A 480 -40.73 -17.41 25.71
N VAL A 481 -40.63 -16.50 24.72
CA VAL A 481 -40.36 -15.07 24.93
C VAL A 481 -41.62 -14.21 24.64
N MET A 482 -42.57 -14.67 23.80
CA MET A 482 -43.61 -13.84 23.17
C MET A 482 -45.07 -14.36 23.33
N ASP A 483 -45.30 -15.45 24.05
CA ASP A 483 -46.63 -16.06 24.15
C ASP A 483 -47.78 -15.11 24.56
N PRO A 484 -47.61 -14.09 25.39
CA PRO A 484 -48.68 -13.15 25.72
C PRO A 484 -49.03 -12.18 24.57
N ILE A 485 -48.10 -11.90 23.65
CA ILE A 485 -48.21 -10.80 22.69
C ILE A 485 -48.74 -11.26 21.34
N PHE A 486 -48.36 -12.48 20.88
CA PHE A 486 -48.76 -12.99 19.56
C PHE A 486 -50.20 -13.56 19.50
N LYS A 487 -50.78 -13.90 20.60
CA LYS A 487 -52.13 -14.46 20.63
C LYS A 487 -53.22 -13.51 20.11
N LYS A 488 -52.90 -12.21 19.93
CA LYS A 488 -53.89 -11.18 19.56
C LYS A 488 -53.58 -10.42 18.25
N LYS A 489 -52.48 -10.76 17.51
CA LYS A 489 -51.96 -9.89 16.44
C LYS A 489 -52.37 -10.32 15.02
N LYS A 490 -52.66 -9.33 14.14
CA LYS A 490 -53.15 -9.46 12.77
C LYS A 490 -52.02 -9.36 11.76
N LYS A 491 -52.24 -9.85 10.51
CA LYS A 491 -51.37 -9.69 9.35
C LYS A 491 -50.87 -8.22 9.23
N GLY A 492 -49.55 -8.03 9.05
CA GLY A 492 -48.92 -6.71 8.89
C GLY A 492 -48.50 -6.05 10.21
N GLU A 493 -48.59 -6.74 11.34
CA GLU A 493 -48.20 -6.16 12.60
C GLU A 493 -46.66 -6.07 12.74
N ILE A 494 -46.18 -4.88 13.14
CA ILE A 494 -44.78 -4.58 13.36
C ILE A 494 -44.41 -4.96 14.78
N VAL A 495 -43.30 -5.75 14.92
CA VAL A 495 -42.78 -6.21 16.20
C VAL A 495 -41.37 -5.63 16.41
N PRO A 496 -41.14 -4.92 17.49
CA PRO A 496 -39.78 -4.47 17.82
C PRO A 496 -38.90 -5.66 18.23
N VAL A 497 -37.73 -5.76 17.63
CA VAL A 497 -36.79 -6.88 17.83
C VAL A 497 -35.39 -6.39 18.09
N HIS A 498 -34.59 -7.20 18.80
CA HIS A 498 -33.16 -6.96 18.95
C HIS A 498 -32.34 -8.23 18.74
N ILE A 499 -31.08 -8.03 18.34
CA ILE A 499 -30.05 -9.07 18.29
C ILE A 499 -28.89 -8.56 19.12
N LEU A 500 -28.62 -9.20 20.25
CA LEU A 500 -27.57 -8.84 21.21
C LEU A 500 -26.57 -10.00 21.38
N GLY A 501 -25.52 -9.79 22.17
CA GLY A 501 -24.53 -10.81 22.50
C GLY A 501 -23.28 -10.75 21.64
N THR A 502 -22.79 -11.92 21.21
CA THR A 502 -21.62 -12.03 20.35
C THR A 502 -21.95 -12.82 19.08
N TYR A 503 -21.08 -12.71 18.08
CA TYR A 503 -21.22 -13.49 16.85
C TYR A 503 -21.38 -15.01 17.08
N GLU A 504 -20.65 -15.56 18.06
CA GLU A 504 -20.73 -16.99 18.38
C GLU A 504 -22.00 -17.38 19.16
N LYS A 505 -22.54 -16.44 19.92
CA LYS A 505 -23.73 -16.61 20.78
C LYS A 505 -24.67 -15.43 20.62
N PRO A 506 -25.33 -15.28 19.47
CA PRO A 506 -26.32 -14.22 19.26
C PRO A 506 -27.58 -14.50 20.11
N GLN A 507 -28.11 -13.45 20.69
CA GLN A 507 -29.34 -13.48 21.48
C GLN A 507 -30.42 -12.68 20.74
N PHE A 508 -31.46 -13.38 20.32
CA PHE A 508 -32.61 -12.79 19.66
C PHE A 508 -33.70 -12.50 20.70
N GLY A 509 -34.31 -11.32 20.66
CA GLY A 509 -35.36 -10.98 21.60
C GLY A 509 -36.30 -9.89 21.07
N LEU A 510 -37.32 -9.60 21.88
CA LEU A 510 -38.21 -8.47 21.69
C LEU A 510 -37.65 -7.24 22.40
N ASP A 511 -37.68 -6.12 21.70
CA ASP A 511 -37.39 -4.82 22.30
C ASP A 511 -38.66 -4.27 22.96
N LEU A 512 -39.03 -4.87 24.10
CA LEU A 512 -40.12 -4.39 24.91
C LEU A 512 -39.62 -3.11 25.59
N GLY A 513 -39.92 -1.96 25.00
CA GLY A 513 -39.51 -0.66 25.48
C GLY A 513 -39.73 -0.54 27.00
N GLN A 514 -38.70 -0.10 27.70
CA GLN A 514 -38.88 0.43 29.03
C GLN A 514 -39.95 1.52 28.94
N ASP A 515 -41.03 1.32 29.67
CA ASP A 515 -42.14 2.28 29.88
C ASP A 515 -41.58 3.71 29.92
N GLN A 516 -42.05 4.53 28.99
CA GLN A 516 -41.95 5.98 29.16
C GLN A 516 -42.60 6.31 30.48
N GLY A 517 -41.75 6.54 31.48
CA GLY A 517 -42.20 6.95 32.80
C GLY A 517 -43.20 8.10 32.67
N LYS A 518 -44.38 7.85 33.13
CA LYS A 518 -45.43 8.84 33.33
C LYS A 518 -44.83 10.01 34.12
N SER A 519 -44.50 11.09 33.41
CA SER A 519 -44.42 12.40 34.03
C SER A 519 -45.83 12.81 34.45
N LYS A 520 -46.04 12.83 35.78
CA LYS A 520 -47.13 13.62 36.37
C LYS A 520 -46.68 15.06 36.46
#